data_ab576c6bb71e0b921506bc625cd51a09
#
_entry.id   ab576c6bb71e0b921506bc625cd51a09
#
_cell.length_a   1.000
_cell.length_b   1.000
_cell.length_c   1.000
_cell.angle_alpha   90.00
_cell.angle_beta   90.00
_cell.angle_gamma   90.00
#
_symmetry.space_group_name_H-M   'P 1'
#
loop_
_entity.id
_entity.type
_entity.pdbx_description
1 polymer ?
#
loop_
_entity_poly.entity_id
_entity_poly.type
_entity_poly.pdbx_seq_one_letter_code
_entity_poly.pdbx_strand_id
1 'polypeptide(L)'
;MIDSEQLKQNVVKAVEEIRATNPMAGSITNTVTLDFVANAQLAVGGSAAMVYLPDEGEALVAGGGAIYLNMGTLFPIYEQTIPRAAKAAHDAGKPWVLDPVGLGIGSLRTQLVIELKQYKPAIVRGNASEIIALAGLWGLEGEAADLSRVRGVDTTDTVDAARDAAVALARYTGGAVVVSGEVELITDGTTVAMSHGGSPLMS
;
A
#
# COMPACT_ATOMS: atom_id res chain seq x y z
N MET A 1 -1.97 12.57 -21.11
CA MET A 1 -1.06 12.97 -20.01
C MET A 1 -1.85 13.90 -19.13
N ILE A 2 -2.08 13.57 -17.85
CA ILE A 2 -2.77 14.50 -16.93
C ILE A 2 -1.79 15.64 -16.66
N ASP A 3 -2.26 16.87 -16.80
CA ASP A 3 -1.50 18.06 -16.43
C ASP A 3 -1.28 18.13 -14.92
N SER A 4 -0.12 18.63 -14.48
CA SER A 4 0.23 18.77 -13.06
C SER A 4 -0.81 19.60 -12.29
N GLU A 5 -1.38 20.62 -12.91
CA GLU A 5 -2.41 21.45 -12.29
C GLU A 5 -3.73 20.67 -12.11
N GLN A 6 -4.12 19.88 -13.10
CA GLN A 6 -5.29 19.01 -13.01
C GLN A 6 -5.11 17.96 -11.91
N LEU A 7 -3.90 17.39 -11.74
CA LEU A 7 -3.62 16.43 -10.67
C LEU A 7 -3.79 17.08 -9.29
N LYS A 8 -3.26 18.29 -9.09
CA LYS A 8 -3.44 19.05 -7.84
C LYS A 8 -4.91 19.32 -7.53
N GLN A 9 -5.68 19.75 -8.52
CA GLN A 9 -7.12 19.98 -8.36
C GLN A 9 -7.86 18.69 -7.97
N ASN A 10 -7.49 17.55 -8.54
CA ASN A 10 -8.08 16.25 -8.18
C ASN A 10 -7.74 15.86 -6.73
N VAL A 11 -6.51 16.14 -6.26
CA VAL A 11 -6.12 15.90 -4.86
C VAL A 11 -6.94 16.79 -3.90
N VAL A 12 -7.06 18.08 -4.20
CA VAL A 12 -7.88 19.01 -3.39
C VAL A 12 -9.33 18.50 -3.30
N LYS A 13 -9.92 18.15 -4.44
CA LYS A 13 -11.28 17.62 -4.50
C LYS A 13 -11.44 16.34 -3.68
N ALA A 14 -10.49 15.41 -3.77
CA ALA A 14 -10.53 14.19 -2.98
C ALA A 14 -10.51 14.46 -1.46
N VAL A 15 -9.69 15.42 -1.01
CA VAL A 15 -9.66 15.84 0.40
C VAL A 15 -10.97 16.49 0.83
N GLU A 16 -11.56 17.32 -0.01
CA GLU A 16 -12.86 17.94 0.26
C GLU A 16 -13.98 16.89 0.37
N GLU A 17 -14.00 15.89 -0.51
CA GLU A 17 -14.94 14.77 -0.47
C GLU A 17 -14.78 13.93 0.79
N ILE A 18 -13.54 13.62 1.21
CA ILE A 18 -13.25 12.93 2.48
C ILE A 18 -13.82 13.71 3.66
N ARG A 19 -13.58 15.03 3.71
CA ARG A 19 -14.09 15.89 4.79
C ARG A 19 -15.61 15.98 4.80
N ALA A 20 -16.24 15.98 3.63
CA ALA A 20 -17.69 16.07 3.52
C ALA A 20 -18.41 14.75 3.90
N THR A 21 -17.78 13.61 3.64
CA THR A 21 -18.40 12.29 3.83
C THR A 21 -17.89 11.55 5.07
N ASN A 22 -16.76 11.97 5.64
CA ASN A 22 -16.11 11.36 6.79
C ASN A 22 -16.05 9.81 6.70
N PRO A 23 -15.47 9.25 5.64
CA PRO A 23 -15.46 7.81 5.44
C PRO A 23 -14.57 7.13 6.48
N MET A 24 -15.00 5.95 6.94
CA MET A 24 -14.16 5.11 7.80
C MET A 24 -13.18 4.32 6.94
N ALA A 25 -11.88 4.43 7.23
CA ALA A 25 -10.84 3.56 6.74
C ALA A 25 -10.38 2.64 7.87
N GLY A 26 -10.70 1.35 7.75
CA GLY A 26 -10.21 0.34 8.67
C GLY A 26 -8.73 0.10 8.47
N SER A 27 -7.99 -0.23 9.54
CA SER A 27 -6.55 -0.49 9.47
C SER A 27 -6.16 -1.74 10.25
N ILE A 28 -5.44 -2.63 9.59
CA ILE A 28 -4.63 -3.68 10.19
C ILE A 28 -3.19 -3.27 9.95
N THR A 29 -2.53 -2.72 10.98
CA THR A 29 -1.26 -2.03 10.82
C THR A 29 -0.23 -2.44 11.87
N ASN A 30 1.00 -1.98 11.68
CA ASN A 30 2.09 -2.24 12.62
C ASN A 30 1.94 -1.42 13.90
N THR A 31 2.57 -1.90 14.97
CA THR A 31 2.48 -1.27 16.29
C THR A 31 3.35 -0.02 16.45
N VAL A 32 4.32 0.19 15.55
CA VAL A 32 5.25 1.32 15.63
C VAL A 32 4.60 2.62 15.20
N THR A 33 3.76 2.56 14.15
CA THR A 33 3.14 3.75 13.54
C THR A 33 1.63 3.80 13.72
N LEU A 34 1.06 2.97 14.60
CA LEU A 34 -0.39 2.83 14.79
C LEU A 34 -1.05 4.18 15.10
N ASP A 35 -0.55 4.90 16.10
CA ASP A 35 -1.08 6.21 16.50
C ASP A 35 -0.93 7.25 15.39
N PHE A 36 0.21 7.21 14.66
CA PHE A 36 0.46 8.11 13.55
C PHE A 36 -0.53 7.88 12.40
N VAL A 37 -0.79 6.62 12.04
CA VAL A 37 -1.76 6.26 11.00
C VAL A 37 -3.17 6.70 11.40
N ALA A 38 -3.60 6.43 12.64
CA ALA A 38 -4.90 6.85 13.14
C ALA A 38 -5.06 8.38 13.08
N ASN A 39 -4.07 9.11 13.60
CA ASN A 39 -4.11 10.58 13.61
C ASN A 39 -4.06 11.17 12.20
N ALA A 40 -3.32 10.58 11.27
CA ALA A 40 -3.29 11.03 9.87
C ALA A 40 -4.67 10.84 9.19
N GLN A 41 -5.34 9.70 9.41
CA GLN A 41 -6.69 9.46 8.90
C GLN A 41 -7.70 10.48 9.45
N LEU A 42 -7.64 10.79 10.75
CA LEU A 42 -8.49 11.81 11.38
C LEU A 42 -8.17 13.22 10.84
N ALA A 43 -6.88 13.56 10.68
CA ALA A 43 -6.45 14.88 10.24
C ALA A 43 -6.91 15.22 8.81
N VAL A 44 -7.01 14.24 7.92
CA VAL A 44 -7.56 14.47 6.57
C VAL A 44 -9.08 14.54 6.55
N GLY A 45 -9.76 14.21 7.65
CA GLY A 45 -11.22 14.29 7.78
C GLY A 45 -11.95 12.97 7.69
N GLY A 46 -11.23 11.84 7.66
CA GLY A 46 -11.81 10.50 7.74
C GLY A 46 -12.01 10.02 9.19
N SER A 47 -12.60 8.86 9.35
CA SER A 47 -12.66 8.11 10.61
C SER A 47 -11.66 6.96 10.60
N ALA A 48 -11.00 6.71 11.73
CA ALA A 48 -9.99 5.67 11.89
C ALA A 48 -10.50 4.54 12.79
N ALA A 49 -10.23 3.31 12.41
CA ALA A 49 -10.46 2.13 13.25
C ALA A 49 -9.31 1.14 13.08
N MET A 50 -8.69 0.74 14.19
CA MET A 50 -7.55 -0.19 14.22
C MET A 50 -7.99 -1.51 14.82
N VAL A 51 -7.81 -2.61 14.10
CA VAL A 51 -8.24 -3.95 14.53
C VAL A 51 -7.16 -4.99 14.30
N TYR A 52 -7.30 -6.11 14.99
CA TYR A 52 -6.35 -7.22 14.97
C TYR A 52 -7.02 -8.56 14.64
N LEU A 53 -8.32 -8.72 14.96
CA LEU A 53 -9.02 -9.97 14.82
C LEU A 53 -9.62 -10.15 13.41
N PRO A 54 -9.71 -11.40 12.92
CA PRO A 54 -10.19 -11.66 11.55
C PRO A 54 -11.63 -11.18 11.29
N ASP A 55 -12.54 -11.42 12.22
CA ASP A 55 -13.94 -11.01 12.13
C ASP A 55 -14.11 -9.48 12.25
N GLU A 56 -13.28 -8.82 13.04
CA GLU A 56 -13.23 -7.35 13.10
C GLU A 56 -12.74 -6.75 11.77
N GLY A 57 -11.71 -7.36 11.15
CA GLY A 57 -11.23 -6.94 9.84
C GLY A 57 -12.31 -7.04 8.76
N GLU A 58 -13.05 -8.15 8.72
CA GLU A 58 -14.20 -8.32 7.82
C GLU A 58 -15.33 -7.33 8.12
N ALA A 59 -15.62 -7.06 9.39
CA ALA A 59 -16.62 -6.09 9.79
C ALA A 59 -16.25 -4.65 9.38
N LEU A 60 -14.97 -4.27 9.50
CA LEU A 60 -14.49 -2.98 9.02
C LEU A 60 -14.60 -2.85 7.51
N VAL A 61 -14.34 -3.92 6.75
CA VAL A 61 -14.58 -3.93 5.31
C VAL A 61 -16.08 -3.74 5.03
N ALA A 62 -16.96 -4.43 5.73
CA ALA A 62 -18.40 -4.33 5.52
C ALA A 62 -18.93 -2.92 5.79
N GLY A 63 -18.52 -2.30 6.91
CA GLY A 63 -19.01 -1.00 7.37
C GLY A 63 -18.23 0.22 6.85
N GLY A 64 -16.97 0.04 6.39
CA GLY A 64 -16.08 1.12 5.99
C GLY A 64 -16.07 1.39 4.49
N GLY A 65 -15.36 2.44 4.09
CA GLY A 65 -15.11 2.83 2.69
C GLY A 65 -13.87 2.19 2.08
N ALA A 66 -12.88 1.85 2.91
CA ALA A 66 -11.61 1.25 2.50
C ALA A 66 -10.96 0.51 3.67
N ILE A 67 -9.93 -0.32 3.36
CA ILE A 67 -9.08 -0.93 4.40
C ILE A 67 -7.59 -0.78 4.06
N TYR A 68 -6.77 -0.49 5.06
CA TYR A 68 -5.32 -0.42 4.99
C TYR A 68 -4.69 -1.63 5.65
N LEU A 69 -3.87 -2.37 4.92
CA LEU A 69 -3.14 -3.55 5.36
C LEU A 69 -1.64 -3.25 5.32
N ASN A 70 -1.03 -3.11 6.49
CA ASN A 70 0.41 -2.89 6.64
C ASN A 70 1.06 -4.11 7.30
N MET A 71 2.13 -4.60 6.71
CA MET A 71 2.79 -5.83 7.10
C MET A 71 4.02 -5.63 8.01
N GLY A 72 4.18 -4.46 8.63
CA GLY A 72 5.35 -4.13 9.44
C GLY A 72 5.54 -5.01 10.67
N THR A 73 4.56 -5.08 11.54
CA THR A 73 4.54 -5.96 12.72
C THR A 73 3.54 -7.07 12.48
N LEU A 74 3.99 -8.31 12.32
CA LEU A 74 3.11 -9.46 12.16
C LEU A 74 2.96 -10.21 13.48
N PHE A 75 1.75 -10.22 14.02
CA PHE A 75 1.35 -11.14 15.08
C PHE A 75 0.87 -12.45 14.47
N PRO A 76 0.92 -13.58 15.21
CA PRO A 76 0.45 -14.88 14.69
C PRO A 76 -0.99 -14.85 14.16
N ILE A 77 -1.87 -14.06 14.76
CA ILE A 77 -3.27 -13.93 14.32
C ILE A 77 -3.39 -13.31 12.91
N TYR A 78 -2.39 -12.54 12.46
CA TYR A 78 -2.40 -11.90 11.14
C TYR A 78 -2.29 -12.89 9.98
N GLU A 79 -1.83 -14.11 10.23
CA GLU A 79 -1.92 -15.22 9.27
C GLU A 79 -3.37 -15.45 8.79
N GLN A 80 -4.35 -15.19 9.66
CA GLN A 80 -5.77 -15.29 9.33
C GLN A 80 -6.38 -13.93 8.98
N THR A 81 -6.06 -12.89 9.75
CA THR A 81 -6.72 -11.60 9.64
C THR A 81 -6.46 -10.92 8.30
N ILE A 82 -5.21 -10.89 7.85
CA ILE A 82 -4.83 -10.17 6.63
C ILE A 82 -5.47 -10.77 5.37
N PRO A 83 -5.38 -12.09 5.10
CA PRO A 83 -6.02 -12.68 3.92
C PRO A 83 -7.54 -12.57 3.94
N ARG A 84 -8.18 -12.75 5.10
CA ARG A 84 -9.64 -12.64 5.22
C ARG A 84 -10.12 -11.22 4.95
N ALA A 85 -9.44 -10.22 5.50
CA ALA A 85 -9.78 -8.81 5.26
C ALA A 85 -9.56 -8.42 3.78
N ALA A 86 -8.45 -8.84 3.16
CA ALA A 86 -8.19 -8.59 1.74
C ALA A 86 -9.22 -9.28 0.83
N LYS A 87 -9.56 -10.54 1.14
CA LYS A 87 -10.60 -11.29 0.44
C LYS A 87 -11.96 -10.59 0.56
N ALA A 88 -12.35 -10.20 1.76
CA ALA A 88 -13.61 -9.50 1.99
C ALA A 88 -13.68 -8.19 1.21
N ALA A 89 -12.59 -7.41 1.17
CA ALA A 89 -12.51 -6.18 0.39
C ALA A 89 -12.65 -6.46 -1.12
N HIS A 90 -11.95 -7.47 -1.63
CA HIS A 90 -12.04 -7.90 -3.02
C HIS A 90 -13.46 -8.33 -3.40
N ASP A 91 -14.08 -9.20 -2.61
CA ASP A 91 -15.43 -9.73 -2.88
C ASP A 91 -16.51 -8.63 -2.80
N ALA A 92 -16.31 -7.65 -1.93
CA ALA A 92 -17.20 -6.50 -1.79
C ALA A 92 -16.94 -5.37 -2.81
N GLY A 93 -15.91 -5.49 -3.65
CA GLY A 93 -15.51 -4.43 -4.59
C GLY A 93 -15.03 -3.15 -3.88
N LYS A 94 -14.56 -3.26 -2.64
CA LYS A 94 -14.05 -2.12 -1.85
C LYS A 94 -12.54 -1.95 -2.02
N PRO A 95 -12.04 -0.72 -2.12
CA PRO A 95 -10.62 -0.47 -2.26
C PRO A 95 -9.86 -0.86 -0.99
N TRP A 96 -8.68 -1.43 -1.18
CA TRP A 96 -7.76 -1.70 -0.10
C TRP A 96 -6.32 -1.34 -0.49
N VAL A 97 -5.52 -1.02 0.51
CA VAL A 97 -4.13 -0.59 0.37
C VAL A 97 -3.23 -1.67 0.94
N LEU A 98 -2.18 -2.03 0.19
CA LEU A 98 -1.11 -2.89 0.65
C LEU A 98 0.16 -2.07 0.92
N ASP A 99 0.69 -2.18 2.13
CA ASP A 99 2.01 -1.68 2.53
C ASP A 99 2.88 -2.89 2.93
N PRO A 100 3.71 -3.43 2.01
CA PRO A 100 4.38 -4.72 2.18
C PRO A 100 5.69 -4.60 2.96
N VAL A 101 5.68 -3.90 4.07
CA VAL A 101 6.86 -3.60 4.90
C VAL A 101 7.73 -4.82 5.16
N GLY A 102 9.03 -4.69 4.92
CA GLY A 102 10.04 -5.65 5.36
C GLY A 102 10.00 -7.00 4.61
N LEU A 103 9.72 -6.97 3.31
CA LEU A 103 9.79 -8.17 2.47
C LEU A 103 11.18 -8.82 2.57
N GLY A 104 11.19 -10.17 2.64
CA GLY A 104 12.40 -10.95 2.87
C GLY A 104 12.70 -11.25 4.34
N ILE A 105 11.97 -10.66 5.29
CA ILE A 105 12.09 -10.95 6.72
C ILE A 105 11.05 -12.02 7.10
N GLY A 106 11.51 -13.27 7.21
CA GLY A 106 10.68 -14.39 7.66
C GLY A 106 9.69 -14.94 6.62
N SER A 107 9.29 -16.19 6.83
CA SER A 107 8.47 -16.95 5.87
C SER A 107 7.01 -16.50 5.84
N LEU A 108 6.41 -16.17 6.99
CA LEU A 108 4.99 -15.79 7.07
C LEU A 108 4.69 -14.55 6.22
N ARG A 109 5.55 -13.52 6.30
CA ARG A 109 5.40 -12.30 5.49
C ARG A 109 5.40 -12.60 3.99
N THR A 110 6.35 -13.41 3.55
CA THR A 110 6.46 -13.83 2.14
C THR A 110 5.23 -14.62 1.70
N GLN A 111 4.77 -15.56 2.52
CA GLN A 111 3.57 -16.37 2.21
C GLN A 111 2.32 -15.49 2.08
N LEU A 112 2.10 -14.59 3.04
CA LEU A 112 0.97 -13.66 3.02
C LEU A 112 0.98 -12.78 1.77
N VAL A 113 2.13 -12.18 1.45
CA VAL A 113 2.24 -11.31 0.26
C VAL A 113 1.94 -12.08 -1.03
N ILE A 114 2.40 -13.32 -1.17
CA ILE A 114 2.10 -14.17 -2.33
C ILE A 114 0.59 -14.46 -2.40
N GLU A 115 -0.04 -14.78 -1.27
CA GLU A 115 -1.47 -15.03 -1.21
C GLU A 115 -2.30 -13.81 -1.58
N LEU A 116 -1.89 -12.62 -1.14
CA LEU A 116 -2.58 -11.36 -1.39
C LEU A 116 -2.64 -10.95 -2.86
N LYS A 117 -1.74 -11.48 -3.71
CA LYS A 117 -1.70 -11.19 -5.14
C LYS A 117 -3.06 -11.32 -5.82
N GLN A 118 -3.82 -12.37 -5.50
CA GLN A 118 -5.12 -12.67 -6.13
C GLN A 118 -6.20 -11.63 -5.84
N TYR A 119 -6.09 -10.91 -4.72
CA TYR A 119 -7.09 -9.94 -4.28
C TYR A 119 -6.86 -8.51 -4.80
N LYS A 120 -5.80 -8.28 -5.55
CA LYS A 120 -5.52 -7.04 -6.31
C LYS A 120 -5.77 -5.76 -5.50
N PRO A 121 -4.82 -5.28 -4.71
CA PRO A 121 -4.95 -4.01 -3.98
C PRO A 121 -5.23 -2.85 -4.94
N ALA A 122 -6.07 -1.91 -4.52
CA ALA A 122 -6.30 -0.67 -5.25
C ALA A 122 -5.08 0.27 -5.20
N ILE A 123 -4.31 0.19 -4.11
CA ILE A 123 -3.05 0.93 -3.97
C ILE A 123 -2.00 0.00 -3.34
N VAL A 124 -0.78 0.04 -3.88
CA VAL A 124 0.42 -0.51 -3.24
C VAL A 124 1.32 0.66 -2.88
N ARG A 125 1.80 0.72 -1.64
CA ARG A 125 2.76 1.73 -1.18
C ARG A 125 3.93 1.03 -0.51
N GLY A 126 5.15 1.36 -0.89
CA GLY A 126 6.37 0.83 -0.29
C GLY A 126 7.59 1.64 -0.71
N ASN A 127 8.74 1.38 -0.12
CA ASN A 127 10.02 1.92 -0.61
C ASN A 127 10.48 1.18 -1.89
N ALA A 128 11.54 1.65 -2.52
CA ALA A 128 12.04 1.08 -3.78
C ALA A 128 12.32 -0.43 -3.67
N SER A 129 13.02 -0.86 -2.62
CA SER A 129 13.36 -2.27 -2.40
C SER A 129 12.11 -3.14 -2.20
N GLU A 130 11.13 -2.64 -1.45
CA GLU A 130 9.86 -3.35 -1.22
C GLU A 130 9.04 -3.52 -2.49
N ILE A 131 8.98 -2.49 -3.33
CA ILE A 131 8.25 -2.52 -4.60
C ILE A 131 8.91 -3.48 -5.59
N ILE A 132 10.24 -3.46 -5.71
CA ILE A 132 11.00 -4.40 -6.55
C ILE A 132 10.78 -5.84 -6.06
N ALA A 133 10.94 -6.06 -4.74
CA ALA A 133 10.75 -7.37 -4.14
C ALA A 133 9.33 -7.91 -4.32
N LEU A 134 8.31 -7.07 -4.18
CA LEU A 134 6.91 -7.43 -4.40
C LEU A 134 6.65 -7.85 -5.84
N ALA A 135 7.16 -7.08 -6.81
CA ALA A 135 7.02 -7.41 -8.23
C ALA A 135 7.67 -8.75 -8.56
N GLY A 136 8.86 -9.03 -8.01
CA GLY A 136 9.54 -10.31 -8.15
C GLY A 136 8.76 -11.48 -7.55
N LEU A 137 8.27 -11.34 -6.30
CA LEU A 137 7.45 -12.37 -5.65
C LEU A 137 6.13 -12.65 -6.40
N TRP A 138 5.60 -11.65 -7.07
CA TRP A 138 4.39 -11.80 -7.89
C TRP A 138 4.67 -12.25 -9.33
N GLY A 139 5.95 -12.41 -9.72
CA GLY A 139 6.35 -12.83 -11.06
C GLY A 139 5.94 -11.84 -12.15
N LEU A 140 6.02 -10.55 -11.84
CA LEU A 140 5.63 -9.45 -12.74
C LEU A 140 6.83 -8.77 -13.40
N GLU A 141 8.04 -9.15 -13.03
CA GLU A 141 9.27 -8.69 -13.65
C GLU A 141 9.48 -9.43 -14.97
N GLY A 142 9.89 -8.70 -16.01
CA GLY A 142 10.32 -9.31 -17.27
C GLY A 142 11.58 -10.18 -17.11
N GLU A 143 12.03 -10.87 -18.15
CA GLU A 143 13.11 -11.88 -18.16
C GLU A 143 14.47 -11.47 -17.54
N ALA A 144 14.61 -10.23 -17.06
CA ALA A 144 15.87 -9.66 -16.53
C ALA A 144 15.97 -9.58 -15.00
N ALA A 145 15.00 -10.07 -14.22
CA ALA A 145 15.01 -9.91 -12.77
C ALA A 145 15.79 -11.02 -12.07
N ASP A 146 16.98 -10.69 -11.64
CA ASP A 146 17.78 -11.52 -10.73
C ASP A 146 17.22 -11.42 -9.30
N LEU A 147 16.41 -12.41 -8.89
CA LEU A 147 15.85 -12.56 -7.55
C LEU A 147 16.92 -12.60 -6.43
N SER A 148 18.20 -12.66 -6.77
CA SER A 148 19.30 -12.63 -5.80
C SER A 148 19.47 -11.27 -5.10
N ARG A 149 18.83 -10.22 -5.61
CA ARG A 149 18.89 -8.85 -5.04
C ARG A 149 17.89 -8.59 -3.92
N VAL A 150 16.96 -9.50 -3.64
CA VAL A 150 16.04 -9.38 -2.51
C VAL A 150 16.78 -9.72 -1.21
N ARG A 151 17.70 -8.88 -0.79
CA ARG A 151 18.39 -8.97 0.50
C ARG A 151 18.22 -7.68 1.26
N GLY A 152 17.28 -7.70 2.20
CA GLY A 152 17.29 -6.79 3.34
C GLY A 152 16.73 -5.38 3.09
N VAL A 153 16.47 -4.74 4.19
CA VAL A 153 15.90 -3.40 4.36
C VAL A 153 16.89 -2.28 3.98
N ASP A 154 17.88 -2.54 3.14
CA ASP A 154 18.81 -1.50 2.73
C ASP A 154 18.19 -0.65 1.60
N THR A 155 17.99 0.62 1.91
CA THR A 155 17.50 1.70 1.03
C THR A 155 18.48 2.06 -0.09
N THR A 156 19.22 1.09 -0.62
CA THR A 156 20.23 1.33 -1.67
C THR A 156 19.64 1.43 -3.07
N ASP A 157 18.42 0.92 -3.25
CA ASP A 157 17.75 1.05 -4.53
C ASP A 157 17.07 2.42 -4.64
N THR A 158 17.32 3.11 -5.75
CA THR A 158 16.71 4.40 -6.00
C THR A 158 15.26 4.23 -6.44
N VAL A 159 14.44 5.26 -6.22
CA VAL A 159 13.06 5.30 -6.70
C VAL A 159 12.96 5.05 -8.22
N ASP A 160 13.94 5.52 -8.99
CA ASP A 160 14.01 5.27 -10.42
C ASP A 160 14.28 3.80 -10.75
N ALA A 161 15.04 3.07 -9.93
CA ALA A 161 15.25 1.63 -10.13
C ALA A 161 13.95 0.82 -9.94
N ALA A 162 13.03 1.32 -9.11
CA ALA A 162 11.73 0.68 -8.88
C ALA A 162 10.65 1.04 -9.92
N ARG A 163 10.93 1.94 -10.88
CA ARG A 163 9.94 2.44 -11.85
C ARG A 163 9.25 1.32 -12.62
N ASP A 164 10.02 0.42 -13.21
CA ASP A 164 9.46 -0.65 -14.06
C ASP A 164 8.65 -1.64 -13.21
N ALA A 165 9.12 -1.97 -12.01
CA ALA A 165 8.40 -2.81 -11.06
C ALA A 165 7.08 -2.15 -10.62
N ALA A 166 7.09 -0.85 -10.32
CA ALA A 166 5.89 -0.11 -9.94
C ALA A 166 4.86 -0.07 -11.08
N VAL A 167 5.31 0.18 -12.32
CA VAL A 167 4.44 0.17 -13.51
C VAL A 167 3.83 -1.22 -13.73
N ALA A 168 4.63 -2.29 -13.59
CA ALA A 168 4.15 -3.67 -13.76
C ALA A 168 3.12 -4.04 -12.68
N LEU A 169 3.36 -3.67 -11.42
CA LEU A 169 2.41 -3.87 -10.32
C LEU A 169 1.10 -3.11 -10.55
N ALA A 170 1.18 -1.83 -10.94
CA ALA A 170 -0.01 -1.02 -11.20
C ALA A 170 -0.85 -1.60 -12.36
N ARG A 171 -0.22 -2.04 -13.43
CA ARG A 171 -0.90 -2.71 -14.56
C ARG A 171 -1.58 -4.02 -14.13
N TYR A 172 -0.91 -4.82 -13.31
CA TYR A 172 -1.47 -6.07 -12.83
C TYR A 172 -2.67 -5.87 -11.92
N THR A 173 -2.57 -4.95 -10.97
CA THR A 173 -3.66 -4.68 -10.02
C THR A 173 -4.80 -3.90 -10.65
N GLY A 174 -4.53 -3.09 -11.66
CA GLY A 174 -5.45 -2.09 -12.21
C GLY A 174 -5.61 -0.87 -11.30
N GLY A 175 -4.70 -0.70 -10.34
CA GLY A 175 -4.69 0.36 -9.34
C GLY A 175 -3.48 1.28 -9.45
N ALA A 176 -3.08 1.89 -8.34
CA ALA A 176 -1.93 2.78 -8.28
C ALA A 176 -0.80 2.18 -7.42
N VAL A 177 0.43 2.57 -7.73
CA VAL A 177 1.62 2.24 -6.92
C VAL A 177 2.33 3.52 -6.52
N VAL A 178 2.71 3.60 -5.25
CA VAL A 178 3.50 4.70 -4.67
C VAL A 178 4.84 4.13 -4.20
N VAL A 179 5.92 4.58 -4.82
CA VAL A 179 7.28 4.30 -4.35
C VAL A 179 7.73 5.46 -3.49
N SER A 180 7.83 5.23 -2.18
CA SER A 180 8.23 6.26 -1.23
C SER A 180 9.75 6.46 -1.19
N GLY A 181 10.17 7.72 -1.08
CA GLY A 181 11.56 8.15 -0.99
C GLY A 181 11.64 9.66 -0.77
N GLU A 182 12.82 10.25 -0.89
CA GLU A 182 12.99 11.72 -0.84
C GLU A 182 12.15 12.41 -1.93
N VAL A 183 12.11 11.80 -3.11
CA VAL A 183 11.17 12.12 -4.18
C VAL A 183 10.32 10.87 -4.41
N GLU A 184 9.03 10.96 -4.23
CA GLU A 184 8.12 9.85 -4.43
C GLU A 184 7.80 9.67 -5.91
N LEU A 185 7.68 8.40 -6.35
CA LEU A 185 7.16 8.05 -7.67
C LEU A 185 5.77 7.44 -7.52
N ILE A 186 4.83 7.93 -8.33
CA ILE A 186 3.44 7.48 -8.31
C ILE A 186 3.06 7.08 -9.73
N THR A 187 2.44 5.91 -9.89
CA THR A 187 2.01 5.43 -11.20
C THR A 187 0.69 4.66 -11.14
N ASP A 188 -0.11 4.81 -12.20
CA ASP A 188 -1.30 4.00 -12.49
C ASP A 188 -1.03 2.89 -13.54
N GLY A 189 0.26 2.67 -13.88
CA GLY A 189 0.68 1.73 -14.92
C GLY A 189 0.73 2.33 -16.33
N THR A 190 0.24 3.54 -16.53
CA THR A 190 0.30 4.28 -17.81
C THR A 190 0.98 5.63 -17.67
N THR A 191 0.71 6.33 -16.60
CA THR A 191 1.30 7.62 -16.26
C THR A 191 2.23 7.47 -15.06
N VAL A 192 3.33 8.22 -15.06
CA VAL A 192 4.25 8.33 -13.93
C VAL A 192 4.30 9.78 -13.51
N ALA A 193 4.08 10.04 -12.23
CA ALA A 193 4.21 11.34 -11.59
C ALA A 193 5.28 11.29 -10.49
N MET A 194 5.92 12.42 -10.23
CA MET A 194 6.90 12.59 -9.15
C MET A 194 6.38 13.60 -8.15
N SER A 195 6.55 13.34 -6.85
CA SER A 195 6.18 14.25 -5.76
C SER A 195 7.41 14.62 -4.94
N HIS A 196 7.61 15.91 -4.72
CA HIS A 196 8.74 16.48 -3.96
C HIS A 196 8.26 17.03 -2.59
N GLY A 197 7.23 16.43 -2.01
CA GLY A 197 6.59 16.93 -0.78
C GLY A 197 7.21 16.46 0.53
N GLY A 198 8.26 15.63 0.49
CA GLY A 198 8.91 15.08 1.68
C GLY A 198 9.63 16.14 2.52
N SER A 199 9.79 15.85 3.82
CA SER A 199 10.59 16.66 4.74
C SER A 199 11.42 15.74 5.64
N PRO A 200 12.70 16.07 5.94
CA PRO A 200 13.49 15.33 6.92
C PRO A 200 12.86 15.28 8.32
N LEU A 201 11.91 16.17 8.61
CA LEU A 201 11.17 16.18 9.89
C LEU A 201 10.07 15.11 9.96
N MET A 202 9.84 14.36 8.87
CA MET A 202 8.85 13.28 8.81
C MET A 202 9.47 11.89 9.01
N SER A 203 10.77 11.81 9.20
CA SER A 203 11.53 10.57 9.41
C SER A 203 11.77 10.25 10.88
#